data_44a28f3d66ef8696117737a2b8860ab2
#
_entry.id   44a28f3d66ef8696117737a2b8860ab2
#
_cell.length_a   1.000
_cell.length_b   1.000
_cell.length_c   1.000
_cell.angle_alpha   90.00
_cell.angle_beta   90.00
_cell.angle_gamma   90.00
#
_symmetry.space_group_name_H-M   'P 1'
#
loop_
_entity.id
_entity.type
_entity.pdbx_description
1 polymer ?
#
loop_
_entity_poly.entity_id
_entity_poly.type
_entity_poly.pdbx_seq_one_letter_code
_entity_poly.pdbx_strand_id
1 'polypeptide(L)'
;MHKPEHNLLFPANEWGITPNLTAYDSYRFVSLGSGSSGNAYLLEYHGVRLLIDAGIAPRTLRTLLQNNGCAPEALTAIFITHDHADHVRGVGVLASRYNIPVYASPTVATTLRTSRYISEDLTPFLRPMPVGTTETMGDLRITSFEVPHDSSQNVGYLLECPAGTFVLVTDVGHITSDISWAVGQANFLVLESNYDPEMLRNGTYPDFLKARITNGTGHISNVQAAEFMAKHYHLDLSYLALCHLSKENNHPLLAWKTMEHRLSAEGIRIGKDLELLTLKRAVPSDVAFLKKK
;
A
#
# COMPACT_ATOMS: atom_id res chain seq x y z
N MET A 1 -43.67 -8.43 18.21
CA MET A 1 -42.52 -8.13 17.32
C MET A 1 -41.29 -8.83 17.90
N HIS A 2 -40.93 -10.00 17.35
CA HIS A 2 -39.75 -10.76 17.77
C HIS A 2 -38.52 -10.14 17.11
N LYS A 3 -37.57 -9.67 17.90
CA LYS A 3 -36.21 -9.39 17.41
C LYS A 3 -35.53 -10.74 17.18
N PRO A 4 -34.83 -10.96 16.06
CA PRO A 4 -34.03 -12.16 15.89
C PRO A 4 -32.86 -12.12 16.85
N GLU A 5 -32.70 -13.13 17.69
CA GLU A 5 -31.50 -13.38 18.49
C GLU A 5 -30.36 -13.70 17.54
N HIS A 6 -29.38 -12.81 17.45
CA HIS A 6 -28.12 -13.11 16.79
C HIS A 6 -27.31 -14.07 17.67
N ASN A 7 -27.29 -15.35 17.31
CA ASN A 7 -26.38 -16.33 17.88
C ASN A 7 -24.94 -15.92 17.52
N LEU A 8 -24.22 -15.34 18.49
CA LEU A 8 -22.81 -14.98 18.39
C LEU A 8 -21.97 -16.24 18.51
N LEU A 9 -21.31 -16.65 17.45
CA LEU A 9 -20.40 -17.81 17.41
C LEU A 9 -19.06 -17.57 18.13
N PHE A 10 -18.76 -16.33 18.55
CA PHE A 10 -17.50 -15.97 19.25
C PHE A 10 -17.77 -15.05 20.43
N PRO A 11 -17.05 -15.24 21.55
CA PRO A 11 -17.15 -14.33 22.68
C PRO A 11 -16.61 -12.94 22.31
N ALA A 12 -17.20 -11.90 22.90
CA ALA A 12 -16.65 -10.54 22.81
C ALA A 12 -15.21 -10.54 23.33
N ASN A 13 -14.32 -9.81 22.66
CA ASN A 13 -12.99 -9.58 23.19
C ASN A 13 -13.06 -8.71 24.47
N GLU A 14 -11.94 -8.57 25.17
CA GLU A 14 -11.85 -7.80 26.44
C GLU A 14 -12.34 -6.35 26.35
N TRP A 15 -12.55 -5.84 25.11
CA TRP A 15 -13.04 -4.49 24.81
C TRP A 15 -14.53 -4.44 24.46
N GLY A 16 -15.29 -5.56 24.64
CA GLY A 16 -16.73 -5.62 24.36
C GLY A 16 -17.10 -5.51 22.88
N ILE A 17 -16.14 -5.60 21.97
CA ILE A 17 -16.39 -5.56 20.52
C ILE A 17 -16.65 -6.98 20.04
N THR A 18 -17.87 -7.29 19.67
CA THR A 18 -18.23 -8.53 18.98
C THR A 18 -17.69 -8.49 17.54
N PRO A 19 -16.85 -9.45 17.12
CA PRO A 19 -16.39 -9.52 15.75
C PRO A 19 -17.62 -9.67 14.82
N ASN A 20 -17.77 -8.76 13.86
CA ASN A 20 -18.73 -8.95 12.81
C ASN A 20 -18.25 -10.13 11.94
N LEU A 21 -19.07 -11.16 11.76
CA LEU A 21 -18.76 -12.34 10.94
C LEU A 21 -18.34 -11.97 9.51
N THR A 22 -18.87 -10.86 8.97
CA THR A 22 -18.47 -10.34 7.65
C THR A 22 -17.06 -9.76 7.65
N ALA A 23 -16.53 -9.32 8.79
CA ALA A 23 -15.16 -8.80 8.93
C ALA A 23 -14.12 -9.94 8.98
N TYR A 24 -14.51 -11.15 9.37
CA TYR A 24 -13.58 -12.29 9.45
C TYR A 24 -13.12 -12.78 8.08
N ASP A 25 -13.99 -12.72 7.07
CA ASP A 25 -13.75 -13.16 5.69
C ASP A 25 -13.38 -12.00 4.75
N SER A 26 -12.75 -10.96 5.25
CA SER A 26 -12.32 -9.79 4.50
C SER A 26 -10.89 -9.41 4.84
N TYR A 27 -10.20 -8.73 3.92
CA TYR A 27 -9.00 -8.01 4.31
C TYR A 27 -9.37 -6.88 5.26
N ARG A 28 -8.55 -6.69 6.28
CA ARG A 28 -8.52 -5.47 7.06
C ARG A 28 -7.33 -4.64 6.56
N PHE A 29 -7.59 -3.49 5.98
CA PHE A 29 -6.57 -2.61 5.41
C PHE A 29 -6.55 -1.25 6.11
N VAL A 30 -5.36 -0.75 6.41
CA VAL A 30 -5.11 0.61 6.92
C VAL A 30 -3.82 1.15 6.32
N SER A 31 -3.88 2.32 5.67
CA SER A 31 -2.69 3.10 5.40
C SER A 31 -2.31 3.86 6.67
N LEU A 32 -1.14 3.61 7.24
CA LEU A 32 -0.62 4.33 8.40
C LEU A 32 0.04 5.66 8.01
N GLY A 33 0.39 5.80 6.75
CA GLY A 33 0.94 6.97 6.09
C GLY A 33 1.31 6.63 4.66
N SER A 34 1.18 7.62 3.74
CA SER A 34 1.42 7.43 2.32
C SER A 34 1.97 8.69 1.65
N GLY A 35 3.28 8.72 1.41
CA GLY A 35 4.00 9.81 0.76
C GLY A 35 5.43 9.98 1.27
N SER A 36 6.19 10.92 0.71
CA SER A 36 7.63 11.15 0.94
C SER A 36 8.06 11.41 2.41
N SER A 37 7.13 11.51 3.35
CA SER A 37 7.44 11.58 4.79
C SER A 37 7.41 10.22 5.49
N GLY A 38 6.91 9.18 4.84
CA GLY A 38 6.91 7.80 5.29
C GLY A 38 5.69 7.03 4.79
N ASN A 39 5.97 5.87 4.22
CA ASN A 39 4.99 4.92 3.71
C ASN A 39 4.92 3.71 4.63
N ALA A 40 3.72 3.30 4.99
CA ALA A 40 3.47 2.08 5.75
C ALA A 40 2.01 1.66 5.60
N TYR A 41 1.78 0.42 5.18
CA TYR A 41 0.46 -0.12 4.89
C TYR A 41 0.26 -1.40 5.69
N LEU A 42 -0.73 -1.41 6.59
CA LEU A 42 -1.09 -2.58 7.38
C LEU A 42 -2.20 -3.35 6.67
N LEU A 43 -1.96 -4.62 6.40
CA LEU A 43 -2.92 -5.55 5.84
C LEU A 43 -3.06 -6.78 6.73
N GLU A 44 -4.28 -7.18 7.05
CA GLU A 44 -4.56 -8.35 7.87
C GLU A 44 -5.62 -9.23 7.21
N TYR A 45 -5.39 -10.54 7.24
CA TYR A 45 -6.34 -11.56 6.82
C TYR A 45 -6.14 -12.84 7.65
N HIS A 46 -7.21 -13.37 8.27
CA HIS A 46 -7.19 -14.61 9.09
C HIS A 46 -6.03 -14.68 10.09
N GLY A 47 -5.72 -13.55 10.76
CA GLY A 47 -4.65 -13.47 11.75
C GLY A 47 -3.24 -13.30 11.17
N VAL A 48 -3.04 -13.41 9.86
CA VAL A 48 -1.81 -12.99 9.19
C VAL A 48 -1.80 -11.47 9.10
N ARG A 49 -0.78 -10.83 9.66
CA ARG A 49 -0.63 -9.36 9.71
C ARG A 49 0.63 -8.95 9.00
N LEU A 50 0.47 -8.29 7.88
CA LEU A 50 1.57 -7.82 7.05
C LEU A 50 1.70 -6.31 7.14
N LEU A 51 2.93 -5.84 7.26
CA LEU A 51 3.27 -4.45 7.07
C LEU A 51 3.99 -4.33 5.72
N ILE A 52 3.42 -3.59 4.77
CA ILE A 52 4.10 -3.25 3.53
C ILE A 52 4.70 -1.87 3.71
N ASP A 53 6.01 -1.80 3.59
CA ASP A 53 6.90 -0.69 3.95
C ASP A 53 6.84 -0.27 5.44
N ALA A 54 7.94 0.31 5.90
CA ALA A 54 8.13 0.77 7.26
C ALA A 54 8.87 2.13 7.28
N GLY A 55 8.45 3.06 6.41
CA GLY A 55 9.14 4.34 6.18
C GLY A 55 8.90 5.38 7.25
N ILE A 56 7.95 5.16 8.14
CA ILE A 56 7.63 6.06 9.26
C ILE A 56 8.64 5.86 10.40
N ALA A 57 8.98 6.96 11.10
CA ALA A 57 9.90 6.89 12.25
C ALA A 57 9.46 5.82 13.26
N PRO A 58 10.37 4.97 13.79
CA PRO A 58 10.03 3.74 14.55
C PRO A 58 9.07 3.95 15.71
N ARG A 59 9.28 5.03 16.50
CA ARG A 59 8.43 5.35 17.64
C ARG A 59 7.00 5.70 17.20
N THR A 60 6.87 6.49 16.15
CA THR A 60 5.58 6.88 15.58
C THR A 60 4.89 5.66 14.97
N LEU A 61 5.62 4.86 14.18
CA LEU A 61 5.08 3.67 13.53
C LEU A 61 4.53 2.67 14.56
N ARG A 62 5.26 2.43 15.66
CA ARG A 62 4.77 1.60 16.76
C ARG A 62 3.45 2.12 17.33
N THR A 63 3.37 3.42 17.60
CA THR A 63 2.14 4.04 18.15
C THR A 63 0.98 3.93 17.15
N LEU A 64 1.23 4.14 15.86
CA LEU A 64 0.22 4.02 14.83
C LEU A 64 -0.29 2.58 14.67
N LEU A 65 0.59 1.59 14.71
CA LEU A 65 0.20 0.17 14.73
C LEU A 65 -0.71 -0.13 15.91
N GLN A 66 -0.31 0.24 17.12
CA GLN A 66 -1.08 0.00 18.35
C GLN A 66 -2.45 0.70 18.32
N ASN A 67 -2.50 1.96 17.92
CA ASN A 67 -3.75 2.73 17.82
C ASN A 67 -4.70 2.16 16.75
N ASN A 68 -4.16 1.40 15.79
CA ASN A 68 -4.94 0.71 14.78
C ASN A 68 -5.10 -0.80 15.08
N GLY A 69 -4.99 -1.19 16.33
CA GLY A 69 -5.32 -2.55 16.80
C GLY A 69 -4.31 -3.63 16.41
N CYS A 70 -3.08 -3.24 16.03
CA CYS A 70 -2.00 -4.19 15.75
C CYS A 70 -0.83 -3.94 16.70
N ALA A 71 -0.61 -4.83 17.64
CA ALA A 71 0.63 -4.83 18.42
C ALA A 71 1.79 -5.18 17.46
N PRO A 72 2.94 -4.47 17.52
CA PRO A 72 4.08 -4.78 16.65
C PRO A 72 4.53 -6.24 16.72
N GLU A 73 4.44 -6.86 17.89
CA GLU A 73 4.75 -8.26 18.15
C GLU A 73 3.83 -9.24 17.41
N ALA A 74 2.67 -8.76 16.97
CA ALA A 74 1.70 -9.56 16.24
C ALA A 74 1.88 -9.48 14.72
N LEU A 75 2.84 -8.69 14.22
CA LEU A 75 3.18 -8.67 12.81
C LEU A 75 3.80 -10.01 12.40
N THR A 76 3.25 -10.61 11.36
CA THR A 76 3.76 -11.86 10.76
C THR A 76 5.01 -11.59 9.93
N ALA A 77 5.02 -10.51 9.16
CA ALA A 77 6.14 -10.11 8.31
C ALA A 77 6.07 -8.64 7.91
N ILE A 78 7.23 -8.09 7.51
CA ILE A 78 7.36 -6.81 6.82
C ILE A 78 7.78 -7.11 5.39
N PHE A 79 7.10 -6.50 4.41
CA PHE A 79 7.45 -6.53 3.00
C PHE A 79 7.94 -5.16 2.57
N ILE A 80 9.09 -5.07 1.92
CA ILE A 80 9.69 -3.81 1.49
C ILE A 80 9.60 -3.70 -0.03
N THR A 81 9.03 -2.60 -0.52
CA THR A 81 8.94 -2.32 -1.95
C THR A 81 10.30 -1.94 -2.53
N HIS A 82 11.00 -0.99 -1.90
CA HIS A 82 12.33 -0.52 -2.32
C HIS A 82 13.10 0.16 -1.17
N ASP A 83 14.31 0.62 -1.42
CA ASP A 83 15.29 1.03 -0.41
C ASP A 83 15.34 2.54 -0.08
N HIS A 84 14.38 3.35 -0.55
CA HIS A 84 14.30 4.75 -0.18
C HIS A 84 13.95 4.94 1.31
N ALA A 85 14.45 6.04 1.89
CA ALA A 85 14.31 6.32 3.33
C ALA A 85 12.86 6.33 3.83
N ASP A 86 11.95 6.83 3.03
CA ASP A 86 10.52 6.91 3.35
C ASP A 86 9.77 5.58 3.17
N HIS A 87 10.49 4.49 2.88
CA HIS A 87 9.98 3.12 2.89
C HIS A 87 10.68 2.22 3.93
N VAL A 88 11.89 2.60 4.39
CA VAL A 88 12.70 1.67 5.21
C VAL A 88 13.10 2.19 6.58
N ARG A 89 12.92 3.48 6.89
CA ARG A 89 13.45 4.15 8.11
C ARG A 89 13.14 3.42 9.42
N GLY A 90 11.98 2.78 9.53
CA GLY A 90 11.53 2.08 10.74
C GLY A 90 11.81 0.59 10.76
N VAL A 91 12.23 0.00 9.64
CA VAL A 91 12.30 -1.46 9.48
C VAL A 91 13.30 -2.10 10.45
N GLY A 92 14.49 -1.50 10.63
CA GLY A 92 15.54 -2.03 11.49
C GLY A 92 15.07 -2.23 12.93
N VAL A 93 14.50 -1.17 13.51
CA VAL A 93 13.98 -1.20 14.89
C VAL A 93 12.84 -2.20 15.03
N LEU A 94 11.89 -2.26 14.09
CA LEU A 94 10.78 -3.21 14.18
C LEU A 94 11.28 -4.65 14.07
N ALA A 95 12.07 -4.95 13.06
CA ALA A 95 12.56 -6.30 12.82
C ALA A 95 13.41 -6.81 13.99
N SER A 96 14.38 -6.02 14.47
CA SER A 96 15.29 -6.43 15.54
C SER A 96 14.59 -6.56 16.89
N ARG A 97 13.73 -5.59 17.23
CA ARG A 97 13.07 -5.54 18.54
C ARG A 97 12.00 -6.62 18.72
N TYR A 98 11.28 -6.95 17.65
CA TYR A 98 10.12 -7.84 17.68
C TYR A 98 10.35 -9.15 16.94
N ASN A 99 11.58 -9.39 16.44
CA ASN A 99 11.96 -10.61 15.72
C ASN A 99 11.07 -10.87 14.49
N ILE A 100 10.81 -9.81 13.69
CA ILE A 100 9.92 -9.88 12.53
C ILE A 100 10.72 -10.14 11.26
N PRO A 101 10.40 -11.16 10.44
CA PRO A 101 11.03 -11.37 9.15
C PRO A 101 10.72 -10.24 8.18
N VAL A 102 11.73 -9.84 7.39
CA VAL A 102 11.67 -8.75 6.41
C VAL A 102 11.89 -9.33 5.01
N TYR A 103 10.86 -9.32 4.20
CA TYR A 103 10.88 -9.75 2.81
C TYR A 103 11.19 -8.57 1.90
N ALA A 104 12.13 -8.76 1.01
CA ALA A 104 12.52 -7.77 0.00
C ALA A 104 13.14 -8.49 -1.20
N SER A 105 13.18 -7.85 -2.37
CA SER A 105 13.94 -8.42 -3.49
C SER A 105 15.42 -8.63 -3.11
N PRO A 106 16.15 -9.56 -3.72
CA PRO A 106 17.55 -9.80 -3.40
C PRO A 106 18.42 -8.55 -3.50
N THR A 107 18.14 -7.68 -4.47
CA THR A 107 18.84 -6.40 -4.64
C THR A 107 18.56 -5.47 -3.46
N VAL A 108 17.29 -5.25 -3.11
CA VAL A 108 16.89 -4.43 -1.97
C VAL A 108 17.41 -5.01 -0.66
N ALA A 109 17.32 -6.33 -0.45
CA ALA A 109 17.86 -6.99 0.74
C ALA A 109 19.37 -6.76 0.90
N THR A 110 20.11 -6.65 -0.20
CA THR A 110 21.55 -6.32 -0.17
C THR A 110 21.79 -4.88 0.23
N THR A 111 21.04 -3.92 -0.33
CA THR A 111 21.17 -2.49 0.01
C THR A 111 20.72 -2.18 1.44
N LEU A 112 19.71 -2.89 1.96
CA LEU A 112 19.26 -2.71 3.34
C LEU A 112 20.33 -3.02 4.39
N ARG A 113 21.24 -3.98 4.12
CA ARG A 113 22.35 -4.33 5.03
C ARG A 113 23.36 -3.20 5.25
N THR A 114 23.48 -2.30 4.29
CA THR A 114 24.44 -1.18 4.30
C THR A 114 23.74 0.18 4.27
N SER A 115 22.44 0.19 4.45
CA SER A 115 21.65 1.40 4.38
C SER A 115 21.98 2.36 5.53
N ARG A 116 22.34 3.60 5.22
CA ARG A 116 22.57 4.67 6.20
C ARG A 116 21.33 5.07 7.02
N TYR A 117 20.17 4.60 6.62
CA TYR A 117 18.90 4.88 7.30
C TYR A 117 18.55 3.84 8.37
N ILE A 118 19.32 2.76 8.45
CA ILE A 118 19.09 1.61 9.33
C ILE A 118 20.37 1.41 10.16
N SER A 119 20.24 1.50 11.46
CA SER A 119 21.35 1.32 12.41
C SER A 119 21.50 -0.13 12.89
N GLU A 120 20.41 -0.90 12.79
CA GLU A 120 20.35 -2.27 13.24
C GLU A 120 20.89 -3.24 12.19
N ASP A 121 21.52 -4.33 12.62
CA ASP A 121 21.85 -5.44 11.73
C ASP A 121 20.57 -6.20 11.32
N LEU A 122 20.15 -5.99 10.08
CA LEU A 122 18.99 -6.68 9.52
C LEU A 122 19.28 -8.10 9.03
N THR A 123 20.55 -8.51 8.94
CA THR A 123 20.95 -9.80 8.34
C THR A 123 20.18 -11.01 8.88
N PRO A 124 19.90 -11.14 10.20
CA PRO A 124 19.16 -12.28 10.73
C PRO A 124 17.68 -12.32 10.29
N PHE A 125 17.11 -11.16 9.97
CA PHE A 125 15.68 -10.99 9.69
C PHE A 125 15.36 -11.00 8.19
N LEU A 126 16.33 -10.71 7.33
CA LEU A 126 16.12 -10.63 5.88
C LEU A 126 15.74 -11.99 5.28
N ARG A 127 14.73 -11.93 4.43
CA ARG A 127 14.22 -13.05 3.61
C ARG A 127 14.17 -12.57 2.15
N PRO A 128 15.25 -12.79 1.39
CA PRO A 128 15.27 -12.41 -0.02
C PRO A 128 14.16 -13.13 -0.80
N MET A 129 13.32 -12.33 -1.47
CA MET A 129 12.20 -12.79 -2.30
C MET A 129 12.44 -12.34 -3.74
N PRO A 130 12.86 -13.24 -4.66
CA PRO A 130 13.06 -12.87 -6.06
C PRO A 130 11.80 -12.31 -6.71
N VAL A 131 11.96 -11.31 -7.58
CA VAL A 131 10.82 -10.72 -8.31
C VAL A 131 10.12 -11.79 -9.14
N GLY A 132 8.80 -11.76 -9.16
CA GLY A 132 7.95 -12.75 -9.84
C GLY A 132 7.73 -14.04 -9.04
N THR A 133 8.31 -14.16 -7.82
CA THR A 133 8.04 -15.32 -6.95
C THR A 133 6.89 -15.04 -5.98
N THR A 134 6.36 -16.13 -5.41
CA THR A 134 5.23 -16.09 -4.47
C THR A 134 5.64 -16.68 -3.13
N GLU A 135 5.38 -15.94 -2.05
CA GLU A 135 5.44 -16.44 -0.68
C GLU A 135 4.02 -16.75 -0.19
N THR A 136 3.90 -17.73 0.70
CA THR A 136 2.60 -18.13 1.27
C THR A 136 2.62 -18.00 2.79
N MET A 137 1.66 -17.30 3.34
CA MET A 137 1.48 -17.09 4.79
C MET A 137 0.01 -17.35 5.17
N GLY A 138 -0.24 -18.51 5.80
CA GLY A 138 -1.62 -18.96 5.99
C GLY A 138 -2.35 -19.08 4.65
N ASP A 139 -3.49 -18.41 4.55
CA ASP A 139 -4.30 -18.37 3.32
C ASP A 139 -3.89 -17.27 2.33
N LEU A 140 -2.90 -16.45 2.68
CA LEU A 140 -2.39 -15.39 1.80
C LEU A 140 -1.27 -15.90 0.89
N ARG A 141 -1.39 -15.62 -0.40
CA ARG A 141 -0.33 -15.76 -1.38
C ARG A 141 0.14 -14.37 -1.79
N ILE A 142 1.42 -14.09 -1.61
CA ILE A 142 2.03 -12.79 -1.85
C ILE A 142 3.01 -12.93 -3.02
N THR A 143 2.71 -12.29 -4.14
CA THR A 143 3.56 -12.28 -5.34
C THR A 143 4.14 -10.88 -5.53
N SER A 144 5.47 -10.80 -5.71
CA SER A 144 6.14 -9.54 -6.08
C SER A 144 6.21 -9.42 -7.61
N PHE A 145 6.10 -8.19 -8.12
CA PHE A 145 6.28 -7.87 -9.54
C PHE A 145 7.07 -6.57 -9.70
N GLU A 146 7.73 -6.40 -10.85
CA GLU A 146 8.61 -5.26 -11.06
C GLU A 146 7.82 -3.95 -11.28
N VAL A 147 8.31 -2.87 -10.64
CA VAL A 147 7.80 -1.51 -10.80
C VAL A 147 8.98 -0.59 -11.09
N PRO A 148 9.02 0.11 -12.24
CA PRO A 148 10.13 1.01 -12.56
C PRO A 148 10.17 2.21 -11.61
N HIS A 149 11.34 2.42 -10.96
CA HIS A 149 11.60 3.58 -10.10
C HIS A 149 13.11 3.85 -9.98
N ASP A 150 13.51 5.05 -9.55
CA ASP A 150 14.90 5.46 -9.38
C ASP A 150 15.53 4.99 -8.05
N SER A 151 15.34 3.72 -7.74
CA SER A 151 15.88 3.00 -6.58
C SER A 151 16.82 1.86 -7.02
N SER A 152 17.37 1.11 -6.07
CA SER A 152 18.18 -0.06 -6.41
C SER A 152 17.37 -1.15 -7.15
N GLN A 153 16.13 -1.34 -6.75
CA GLN A 153 15.05 -2.09 -7.38
C GLN A 153 13.75 -1.72 -6.68
N ASN A 154 12.64 -1.65 -7.41
CA ASN A 154 11.31 -1.46 -6.81
C ASN A 154 10.36 -2.56 -7.25
N VAL A 155 9.50 -3.00 -6.31
CA VAL A 155 8.47 -4.02 -6.57
C VAL A 155 7.11 -3.56 -6.06
N GLY A 156 6.06 -3.96 -6.78
CA GLY A 156 4.70 -4.00 -6.28
C GLY A 156 4.39 -5.37 -5.67
N TYR A 157 3.29 -5.43 -4.93
CA TYR A 157 2.82 -6.67 -4.32
C TYR A 157 1.38 -6.97 -4.72
N LEU A 158 1.14 -8.22 -5.13
CA LEU A 158 -0.16 -8.79 -5.40
C LEU A 158 -0.42 -9.86 -4.32
N LEU A 159 -1.50 -9.67 -3.55
CA LEU A 159 -1.87 -10.54 -2.44
C LEU A 159 -3.22 -11.19 -2.73
N GLU A 160 -3.24 -12.51 -2.79
CA GLU A 160 -4.42 -13.31 -3.12
C GLU A 160 -4.89 -14.08 -1.90
N CYS A 161 -6.19 -14.07 -1.67
CA CYS A 161 -6.86 -14.95 -0.71
C CYS A 161 -8.34 -15.13 -1.12
N PRO A 162 -9.12 -15.97 -0.44
CA PRO A 162 -10.55 -16.12 -0.72
C PRO A 162 -11.37 -14.82 -0.70
N ALA A 163 -10.96 -13.81 0.09
CA ALA A 163 -11.61 -12.50 0.12
C ALA A 163 -11.42 -11.69 -1.17
N GLY A 164 -10.43 -12.00 -1.98
CA GLY A 164 -10.11 -11.33 -3.25
C GLY A 164 -8.61 -11.10 -3.44
N THR A 165 -8.28 -10.31 -4.44
CA THR A 165 -6.90 -9.91 -4.79
C THR A 165 -6.67 -8.46 -4.43
N PHE A 166 -5.72 -8.21 -3.52
CA PHE A 166 -5.24 -6.87 -3.17
C PHE A 166 -3.94 -6.58 -3.91
N VAL A 167 -3.83 -5.42 -4.55
CA VAL A 167 -2.63 -4.99 -5.28
C VAL A 167 -2.15 -3.65 -4.75
N LEU A 168 -0.84 -3.54 -4.50
CA LEU A 168 -0.18 -2.30 -4.13
C LEU A 168 0.91 -1.96 -5.13
N VAL A 169 0.80 -0.76 -5.71
CA VAL A 169 1.73 -0.20 -6.70
C VAL A 169 2.04 1.25 -6.31
N THR A 170 3.20 1.47 -5.76
CA THR A 170 3.69 2.80 -5.34
C THR A 170 5.04 3.09 -5.97
N ASP A 171 5.38 4.37 -6.06
CA ASP A 171 6.65 4.84 -6.63
C ASP A 171 6.85 4.34 -8.06
N VAL A 172 5.96 4.81 -8.92
CA VAL A 172 5.82 4.33 -10.31
C VAL A 172 6.44 5.32 -11.28
N GLY A 173 7.56 4.98 -11.89
CA GLY A 173 8.18 5.81 -12.94
C GLY A 173 7.35 5.83 -14.23
N HIS A 174 6.87 4.68 -14.66
CA HIS A 174 5.96 4.52 -15.80
C HIS A 174 5.20 3.19 -15.71
N ILE A 175 4.09 3.10 -16.45
CA ILE A 175 3.27 1.89 -16.49
C ILE A 175 3.92 0.84 -17.40
N THR A 176 4.03 -0.39 -16.90
CA THR A 176 4.56 -1.56 -17.61
C THR A 176 3.48 -2.63 -17.84
N SER A 177 3.84 -3.68 -18.58
CA SER A 177 3.02 -4.89 -18.74
C SER A 177 2.76 -5.58 -17.39
N ASP A 178 3.76 -5.61 -16.50
CA ASP A 178 3.65 -6.28 -15.20
C ASP A 178 2.67 -5.54 -14.28
N ILE A 179 2.73 -4.20 -14.26
CA ILE A 179 1.74 -3.37 -13.55
C ILE A 179 0.34 -3.60 -14.15
N SER A 180 0.21 -3.60 -15.49
CA SER A 180 -1.07 -3.82 -16.16
C SER A 180 -1.63 -5.22 -15.87
N TRP A 181 -0.77 -6.24 -15.85
CA TRP A 181 -1.13 -7.61 -15.48
C TRP A 181 -1.64 -7.70 -14.04
N ALA A 182 -0.92 -7.09 -13.08
CA ALA A 182 -1.31 -7.12 -11.67
C ALA A 182 -2.63 -6.38 -11.43
N VAL A 183 -2.78 -5.18 -12.01
CA VAL A 183 -4.01 -4.37 -11.90
C VAL A 183 -5.21 -5.08 -12.52
N GLY A 184 -5.03 -5.81 -13.63
CA GLY A 184 -6.08 -6.61 -14.25
C GLY A 184 -6.63 -7.75 -13.38
N GLN A 185 -5.97 -8.10 -12.27
CA GLN A 185 -6.42 -9.10 -11.30
C GLN A 185 -6.95 -8.50 -10.00
N ALA A 186 -6.83 -7.17 -9.81
CA ALA A 186 -7.13 -6.51 -8.55
C ALA A 186 -8.64 -6.44 -8.28
N ASN A 187 -9.08 -6.90 -7.12
CA ASN A 187 -10.36 -6.51 -6.56
C ASN A 187 -10.22 -5.20 -5.74
N PHE A 188 -9.04 -4.98 -5.17
CA PHE A 188 -8.68 -3.85 -4.34
C PHE A 188 -7.30 -3.35 -4.77
N LEU A 189 -7.21 -2.08 -5.12
CA LEU A 189 -5.98 -1.48 -5.67
C LEU A 189 -5.55 -0.26 -4.86
N VAL A 190 -4.27 -0.23 -4.48
CA VAL A 190 -3.57 0.97 -4.03
C VAL A 190 -2.60 1.38 -5.14
N LEU A 191 -2.82 2.53 -5.75
CA LEU A 191 -2.06 3.01 -6.92
C LEU A 191 -1.51 4.40 -6.67
N GLU A 192 -0.27 4.64 -7.09
CA GLU A 192 0.32 5.96 -7.05
C GLU A 192 -0.47 6.99 -7.86
N SER A 193 -0.54 8.21 -7.30
CA SER A 193 -1.01 9.42 -7.96
C SER A 193 -0.20 10.59 -7.39
N ASN A 194 1.06 10.73 -7.84
CA ASN A 194 2.03 11.53 -7.11
C ASN A 194 1.82 13.02 -7.27
N TYR A 195 1.71 13.53 -8.48
CA TYR A 195 1.69 14.97 -8.73
C TYR A 195 0.62 15.40 -9.73
N ASP A 196 0.18 16.65 -9.58
CA ASP A 196 -0.57 17.36 -10.61
C ASP A 196 0.41 18.01 -11.58
N PRO A 197 0.27 17.83 -12.91
CA PRO A 197 1.22 18.37 -13.90
C PRO A 197 1.35 19.90 -13.87
N GLU A 198 0.26 20.64 -13.59
CA GLU A 198 0.30 22.09 -13.53
C GLU A 198 0.93 22.61 -12.25
N MET A 199 0.60 21.97 -11.10
CA MET A 199 1.25 22.29 -9.84
C MET A 199 2.75 22.02 -9.89
N LEU A 200 3.19 20.91 -10.48
CA LEU A 200 4.61 20.60 -10.62
C LEU A 200 5.31 21.61 -11.54
N ARG A 201 4.73 21.91 -12.70
CA ARG A 201 5.29 22.88 -13.66
C ARG A 201 5.48 24.27 -13.03
N ASN A 202 4.46 24.75 -12.33
CA ASN A 202 4.43 26.09 -11.73
C ASN A 202 4.99 26.15 -10.30
N GLY A 203 5.24 25.00 -9.69
CA GLY A 203 5.71 24.85 -8.32
C GLY A 203 7.17 25.30 -8.12
N THR A 204 7.55 25.43 -6.87
CA THR A 204 8.84 25.97 -6.42
C THR A 204 10.02 25.00 -6.55
N TYR A 205 9.78 23.76 -6.95
CA TYR A 205 10.86 22.78 -7.12
C TYR A 205 11.85 23.21 -8.20
N PRO A 206 13.17 23.01 -7.98
CA PRO A 206 14.17 23.27 -9.01
C PRO A 206 13.95 22.38 -10.25
N ASP A 207 14.38 22.86 -11.41
CA ASP A 207 14.15 22.16 -12.68
C ASP A 207 14.73 20.75 -12.72
N PHE A 208 15.88 20.51 -12.10
CA PHE A 208 16.47 19.17 -12.01
C PHE A 208 15.57 18.18 -11.23
N LEU A 209 14.88 18.66 -10.18
CA LEU A 209 13.97 17.84 -9.41
C LEU A 209 12.66 17.58 -10.17
N LYS A 210 12.13 18.60 -10.87
CA LYS A 210 10.98 18.44 -11.78
C LYS A 210 11.30 17.42 -12.87
N ALA A 211 12.48 17.53 -13.48
CA ALA A 211 12.95 16.57 -14.50
C ALA A 211 13.08 15.15 -13.92
N ARG A 212 13.64 14.98 -12.72
CA ARG A 212 13.74 13.68 -12.05
C ARG A 212 12.37 13.06 -11.80
N ILE A 213 11.39 13.85 -11.36
CA ILE A 213 10.02 13.36 -11.12
C ILE A 213 9.37 12.85 -12.42
N THR A 214 9.62 13.51 -13.55
CA THR A 214 8.92 13.25 -14.83
C THR A 214 9.68 12.40 -15.84
N ASN A 215 10.90 11.96 -15.55
CA ASN A 215 11.81 11.29 -16.49
C ASN A 215 11.46 9.82 -16.83
N GLY A 216 10.36 9.30 -16.33
CA GLY A 216 9.94 7.91 -16.54
C GLY A 216 10.52 6.90 -15.54
N THR A 217 11.41 7.33 -14.63
CA THR A 217 11.84 6.56 -13.47
C THR A 217 11.49 7.25 -12.14
N GLY A 218 10.90 8.45 -12.20
CA GLY A 218 10.42 9.16 -11.01
C GLY A 218 9.03 8.66 -10.58
N HIS A 219 8.00 9.44 -10.92
CA HIS A 219 6.63 9.18 -10.49
C HIS A 219 5.61 9.41 -11.61
N ILE A 220 4.41 8.83 -11.50
CA ILE A 220 3.28 9.12 -12.37
C ILE A 220 2.42 10.27 -11.82
N SER A 221 1.88 11.07 -12.73
CA SER A 221 0.95 12.16 -12.42
C SER A 221 -0.47 11.65 -12.17
N ASN A 222 -1.32 12.52 -11.60
CA ASN A 222 -2.76 12.28 -11.48
C ASN A 222 -3.40 11.92 -12.83
N VAL A 223 -2.98 12.60 -13.89
CA VAL A 223 -3.51 12.38 -15.24
C VAL A 223 -3.09 11.01 -15.78
N GLN A 224 -1.80 10.64 -15.64
CA GLN A 224 -1.31 9.32 -16.06
C GLN A 224 -1.98 8.18 -15.29
N ALA A 225 -2.14 8.32 -13.97
CA ALA A 225 -2.86 7.35 -13.16
C ALA A 225 -4.33 7.21 -13.60
N ALA A 226 -5.02 8.32 -13.87
CA ALA A 226 -6.41 8.33 -14.31
C ALA A 226 -6.59 7.73 -15.71
N GLU A 227 -5.72 8.07 -16.67
CA GLU A 227 -5.71 7.49 -18.01
C GLU A 227 -5.42 5.98 -18.00
N PHE A 228 -4.51 5.55 -17.13
CA PHE A 228 -4.24 4.13 -16.93
C PHE A 228 -5.46 3.40 -16.40
N MET A 229 -6.09 3.92 -15.35
CA MET A 229 -7.27 3.31 -14.74
C MET A 229 -8.47 3.28 -15.69
N ALA A 230 -8.68 4.32 -16.49
CA ALA A 230 -9.75 4.35 -17.49
C ALA A 230 -9.63 3.23 -18.54
N LYS A 231 -8.40 2.80 -18.84
CA LYS A 231 -8.13 1.71 -19.81
C LYS A 231 -8.14 0.31 -19.17
N HIS A 232 -7.89 0.22 -17.85
CA HIS A 232 -7.69 -1.06 -17.16
C HIS A 232 -8.75 -1.34 -16.10
N TYR A 233 -9.74 -0.46 -15.93
CA TYR A 233 -10.87 -0.74 -15.07
C TYR A 233 -11.61 -1.99 -15.54
N HIS A 234 -11.99 -2.83 -14.59
CA HIS A 234 -12.83 -4.01 -14.82
C HIS A 234 -13.84 -4.15 -13.68
N LEU A 235 -14.92 -4.89 -13.92
CA LEU A 235 -16.06 -4.96 -13.01
C LEU A 235 -15.76 -5.56 -11.62
N ASP A 236 -14.73 -6.38 -11.53
CA ASP A 236 -14.30 -7.00 -10.27
C ASP A 236 -13.47 -6.05 -9.39
N LEU A 237 -12.98 -4.93 -9.95
CA LEU A 237 -12.30 -3.88 -9.17
C LEU A 237 -13.35 -3.05 -8.42
N SER A 238 -13.37 -3.16 -7.10
CA SER A 238 -14.37 -2.52 -6.25
C SER A 238 -13.83 -1.38 -5.38
N TYR A 239 -12.51 -1.30 -5.20
CA TYR A 239 -11.83 -0.34 -4.34
C TYR A 239 -10.54 0.16 -4.98
N LEU A 240 -10.39 1.48 -5.06
CA LEU A 240 -9.19 2.17 -5.53
C LEU A 240 -8.78 3.24 -4.53
N ALA A 241 -7.58 3.13 -3.98
CA ALA A 241 -6.98 4.13 -3.13
C ALA A 241 -5.77 4.77 -3.83
N LEU A 242 -5.80 6.07 -4.03
CA LEU A 242 -4.68 6.83 -4.57
C LEU A 242 -3.65 7.08 -3.47
N CYS A 243 -2.40 6.71 -3.72
CA CYS A 243 -1.32 6.76 -2.75
C CYS A 243 -0.17 7.68 -3.18
N HIS A 244 0.78 7.88 -2.29
CA HIS A 244 2.06 8.58 -2.50
C HIS A 244 1.93 10.00 -3.09
N LEU A 245 0.93 10.76 -2.62
CA LEU A 245 0.69 12.12 -3.09
C LEU A 245 1.81 13.08 -2.65
N SER A 246 2.37 13.83 -3.59
CA SER A 246 3.35 14.90 -3.32
C SER A 246 2.77 15.95 -2.38
N LYS A 247 3.61 16.44 -1.46
CA LYS A 247 3.21 17.51 -0.53
C LYS A 247 3.03 18.86 -1.22
N GLU A 248 3.96 19.19 -2.09
CA GLU A 248 4.04 20.52 -2.68
C GLU A 248 3.35 20.57 -4.05
N ASN A 249 3.25 19.44 -4.75
CA ASN A 249 2.79 19.40 -6.14
C ASN A 249 1.53 18.57 -6.32
N ASN A 250 0.76 18.36 -5.24
CA ASN A 250 -0.54 17.67 -5.32
C ASN A 250 -1.47 18.11 -4.19
N HIS A 251 -2.74 17.83 -4.38
CA HIS A 251 -3.75 17.97 -3.33
C HIS A 251 -4.71 16.76 -3.40
N PRO A 252 -5.10 16.15 -2.25
CA PRO A 252 -5.96 14.97 -2.24
C PRO A 252 -7.25 15.11 -3.05
N LEU A 253 -7.91 16.27 -2.93
CA LEU A 253 -9.13 16.54 -3.70
C LEU A 253 -8.85 16.64 -5.20
N LEU A 254 -7.70 17.19 -5.62
CA LEU A 254 -7.33 17.30 -7.03
C LEU A 254 -7.05 15.93 -7.64
N ALA A 255 -6.26 15.09 -6.96
CA ALA A 255 -6.03 13.71 -7.39
C ALA A 255 -7.34 12.92 -7.49
N TRP A 256 -8.21 13.04 -6.49
CA TRP A 256 -9.53 12.40 -6.47
C TRP A 256 -10.40 12.88 -7.65
N LYS A 257 -10.49 14.18 -7.86
CA LYS A 257 -11.30 14.78 -8.94
C LYS A 257 -10.79 14.43 -10.34
N THR A 258 -9.47 14.37 -10.54
CA THR A 258 -8.86 13.97 -11.82
C THR A 258 -9.24 12.53 -12.15
N MET A 259 -9.14 11.62 -11.16
CA MET A 259 -9.51 10.22 -11.32
C MET A 259 -11.03 10.08 -11.56
N GLU A 260 -11.85 10.69 -10.72
CA GLU A 260 -13.32 10.64 -10.83
C GLU A 260 -13.81 11.15 -12.19
N HIS A 261 -13.31 12.31 -12.63
CA HIS A 261 -13.69 12.90 -13.91
C HIS A 261 -13.37 11.96 -15.09
N ARG A 262 -12.16 11.38 -15.07
CA ARG A 262 -11.72 10.49 -16.16
C ARG A 262 -12.50 9.18 -16.18
N LEU A 263 -12.75 8.57 -15.01
CA LEU A 263 -13.53 7.33 -14.92
C LEU A 263 -15.01 7.55 -15.25
N SER A 264 -15.57 8.69 -14.84
CA SER A 264 -16.96 9.05 -15.18
C SER A 264 -17.17 9.22 -16.68
N ALA A 265 -16.16 9.69 -17.43
CA ALA A 265 -16.21 9.78 -18.89
C ALA A 265 -16.31 8.39 -19.57
N GLU A 266 -15.86 7.32 -18.89
CA GLU A 266 -16.04 5.92 -19.32
C GLU A 266 -17.34 5.29 -18.73
N GLY A 267 -18.16 6.08 -18.06
CA GLY A 267 -19.42 5.62 -17.46
C GLY A 267 -19.29 4.92 -16.09
N ILE A 268 -18.10 4.93 -15.49
CA ILE A 268 -17.81 4.34 -14.19
C ILE A 268 -18.25 5.30 -13.09
N ARG A 269 -19.15 4.88 -12.21
CA ARG A 269 -19.75 5.72 -11.17
C ARG A 269 -19.05 5.51 -9.84
N ILE A 270 -18.34 6.53 -9.37
CA ILE A 270 -17.71 6.50 -8.05
C ILE A 270 -18.78 6.45 -6.95
N GLY A 271 -18.55 5.61 -5.92
CA GLY A 271 -19.49 5.33 -4.83
C GLY A 271 -20.55 4.29 -5.18
N LYS A 272 -20.63 3.81 -6.43
CA LYS A 272 -21.54 2.75 -6.85
C LYS A 272 -20.82 1.57 -7.49
N ASP A 273 -20.05 1.84 -8.52
CA ASP A 273 -19.33 0.82 -9.29
C ASP A 273 -17.91 0.61 -8.71
N LEU A 274 -17.31 1.69 -8.19
CA LEU A 274 -15.98 1.72 -7.59
C LEU A 274 -15.95 2.66 -6.38
N GLU A 275 -15.40 2.21 -5.25
CA GLU A 275 -15.02 3.08 -4.14
C GLU A 275 -13.67 3.74 -4.42
N LEU A 276 -13.61 5.07 -4.36
CA LEU A 276 -12.42 5.85 -4.66
C LEU A 276 -12.00 6.70 -3.45
N LEU A 277 -10.76 6.57 -3.03
CA LEU A 277 -10.17 7.27 -1.89
C LEU A 277 -8.82 7.89 -2.26
N THR A 278 -8.38 8.87 -1.47
CA THR A 278 -7.00 9.36 -1.47
C THR A 278 -6.38 9.13 -0.10
N LEU A 279 -5.25 8.43 -0.05
CA LEU A 279 -4.54 8.15 1.18
C LEU A 279 -3.80 9.40 1.67
N LYS A 280 -3.83 9.62 2.97
CA LYS A 280 -3.19 10.78 3.61
C LYS A 280 -1.72 10.48 3.90
N ARG A 281 -0.87 11.51 3.84
CA ARG A 281 0.57 11.35 4.04
C ARG A 281 1.00 11.01 5.47
N ALA A 282 0.41 11.67 6.45
CA ALA A 282 0.87 11.60 7.85
C ALA A 282 -0.25 11.27 8.84
N VAL A 283 -1.40 10.86 8.33
CA VAL A 283 -2.57 10.50 9.13
C VAL A 283 -3.06 9.16 8.64
N PRO A 284 -3.31 8.18 9.52
CA PRO A 284 -3.91 6.91 9.11
C PRO A 284 -5.21 7.11 8.35
N SER A 285 -5.48 6.21 7.41
CA SER A 285 -6.80 6.08 6.81
C SER A 285 -7.78 5.47 7.82
N ASP A 286 -9.07 5.60 7.55
CA ASP A 286 -10.05 4.73 8.19
C ASP A 286 -9.74 3.26 7.87
N VAL A 287 -10.19 2.38 8.77
CA VAL A 287 -10.06 0.93 8.56
C VAL A 287 -11.01 0.51 7.46
N ALA A 288 -10.49 -0.05 6.37
CA ALA A 288 -11.30 -0.67 5.33
C ALA A 288 -11.37 -2.19 5.52
N PHE A 289 -12.58 -2.74 5.41
CA PHE A 289 -12.81 -4.18 5.33
C PHE A 289 -13.14 -4.53 3.89
N LEU A 290 -12.22 -5.19 3.21
CA LEU A 290 -12.25 -5.41 1.78
C LEU A 290 -12.58 -6.88 1.49
N LYS A 291 -13.70 -7.10 0.79
CA LYS A 291 -14.16 -8.41 0.32
C LYS A 291 -14.66 -8.27 -1.11
N LYS A 292 -14.23 -9.18 -2.00
CA LYS A 292 -14.74 -9.21 -3.38
C LYS A 292 -16.26 -9.46 -3.40
N LYS A 293 -16.90 -8.89 -4.39
CA LYS A 293 -18.34 -9.06 -4.63
C LYS A 293 -18.71 -10.51 -4.94
#